data_a8d091b500754e4cda1107b354bd8a75
#
_entry.id   a8d091b500754e4cda1107b354bd8a75
#
_cell.length_a   1.000
_cell.length_b   1.000
_cell.length_c   1.000
_cell.angle_alpha   90.00
_cell.angle_beta   90.00
_cell.angle_gamma   90.00
#
_symmetry.space_group_name_H-M   'P 1'
#
loop_
_entity.id
_entity.type
_entity.pdbx_description
1 polymer ?
#
loop_
_entity_poly.entity_id
_entity_poly.type
_entity_poly.pdbx_seq_one_letter_code
_entity_poly.pdbx_strand_id
1 'polypeptide(L)'
;MSDPDSETAGGPDPRVAESGEHALEIELEVDHEGFSEDELPDGMPTGQDLRELVETAAASAGVTDGHVAITILEPGAIHALNLEHRGKDKPTDVLSFPIDGAGPVAGPREIGDVVICPEHTVSMREAVVHGILHLVGFDHETDTGEMLAVQGQILSWLPASAGPTAGTAA
;
A
#
# COMPACT_ATOMS: atom_id res chain seq x y z
N MET A 1 -29.52 47.43 19.38
CA MET A 1 -28.80 47.04 19.68
C MET A 1 -28.31 46.01 19.08
N SER A 2 -27.55 45.73 18.57
CA SER A 2 -26.78 45.06 18.14
C SER A 2 -26.72 43.80 18.05
N ASP A 3 -26.76 43.17 17.25
CA ASP A 3 -26.41 42.11 17.05
C ASP A 3 -25.53 41.61 16.53
N PRO A 4 -25.16 41.01 16.83
CA PRO A 4 -24.17 40.41 16.61
C PRO A 4 -24.22 39.35 15.87
N ASP A 5 -23.54 39.19 15.06
CA ASP A 5 -22.71 38.18 15.03
C ASP A 5 -23.31 36.96 14.77
N SER A 6 -23.89 36.92 13.75
CA SER A 6 -23.93 35.74 13.07
C SER A 6 -22.62 35.43 12.62
N GLU A 7 -21.81 35.00 13.42
CA GLU A 7 -20.74 34.23 13.00
C GLU A 7 -21.27 32.96 12.56
N THR A 8 -21.58 32.87 11.36
CA THR A 8 -21.56 31.62 10.70
C THR A 8 -20.15 31.19 10.73
N ALA A 9 -19.84 30.50 11.69
CA ALA A 9 -18.71 29.67 11.63
C ALA A 9 -18.92 28.84 10.40
N GLY A 10 -18.26 29.19 9.36
CA GLY A 10 -18.29 28.42 8.17
C GLY A 10 -17.82 27.05 8.53
N GLY A 11 -18.68 26.11 8.37
CA GLY A 11 -18.29 24.74 8.47
C GLY A 11 -17.13 24.51 7.54
N PRO A 12 -16.33 23.51 7.78
CA PRO A 12 -15.19 23.23 6.96
C PRO A 12 -15.62 23.14 5.51
N ASP A 13 -14.88 23.80 4.67
CA ASP A 13 -15.11 23.77 3.23
C ASP A 13 -15.19 22.31 2.83
N PRO A 14 -16.29 21.85 2.28
CA PRO A 14 -16.41 20.45 1.89
C PRO A 14 -15.33 19.99 0.92
N ARG A 15 -14.71 20.92 0.24
CA ARG A 15 -13.58 20.60 -0.65
C ARG A 15 -12.29 20.34 0.12
N VAL A 16 -12.24 20.82 1.33
CA VAL A 16 -11.09 20.61 2.19
C VAL A 16 -11.33 19.41 3.09
N ALA A 17 -12.57 19.18 3.44
CA ALA A 17 -12.89 18.02 4.25
C ALA A 17 -12.64 16.70 3.52
N GLU A 18 -12.69 16.74 2.19
CA GLU A 18 -12.40 15.55 1.44
C GLU A 18 -10.92 15.29 1.28
N SER A 19 -10.09 16.24 1.62
CA SER A 19 -8.68 16.02 1.48
C SER A 19 -8.08 15.38 2.72
N GLY A 20 -8.88 14.62 3.42
CA GLY A 20 -8.24 13.61 4.04
C GLY A 20 -7.73 13.73 5.41
N GLU A 21 -8.51 14.16 6.30
CA GLU A 21 -8.13 13.96 7.68
C GLU A 21 -7.99 12.47 7.99
N HIS A 22 -8.35 11.61 7.04
CA HIS A 22 -8.31 10.18 7.26
C HIS A 22 -7.74 9.39 6.09
N ALA A 23 -7.11 10.05 5.15
CA ALA A 23 -6.53 9.32 4.03
C ALA A 23 -5.22 8.68 4.43
N LEU A 24 -4.94 7.52 3.90
CA LEU A 24 -3.63 6.91 4.05
C LEU A 24 -2.63 7.73 3.25
N GLU A 25 -1.47 7.97 3.85
CA GLU A 25 -0.35 8.54 3.13
C GLU A 25 0.47 7.38 2.61
N ILE A 26 0.65 7.35 1.30
CA ILE A 26 1.40 6.28 0.63
C ILE A 26 2.66 6.90 0.06
N GLU A 27 3.80 6.43 0.54
CA GLU A 27 5.10 6.85 0.03
C GLU A 27 5.63 5.75 -0.86
N LEU A 28 5.94 6.06 -2.10
CA LEU A 28 6.50 5.10 -3.03
C LEU A 28 7.93 5.51 -3.36
N GLU A 29 8.88 4.66 -3.05
CA GLU A 29 10.28 4.90 -3.31
C GLU A 29 10.85 3.84 -4.23
N VAL A 30 11.80 4.23 -5.05
CA VAL A 30 12.53 3.31 -5.92
C VAL A 30 14.00 3.34 -5.54
N ASP A 31 14.48 2.26 -4.96
CA ASP A 31 15.88 2.09 -4.63
C ASP A 31 16.38 0.88 -5.43
N HIS A 32 16.47 1.06 -6.71
CA HIS A 32 16.80 0.00 -7.64
C HIS A 32 17.63 0.54 -8.80
N GLU A 33 18.87 0.07 -8.92
CA GLU A 33 19.72 0.48 -10.04
C GLU A 33 19.08 -0.04 -11.32
N GLY A 34 18.68 0.76 -12.21
CA GLY A 34 17.99 0.35 -13.43
C GLY A 34 16.65 1.01 -13.59
N PHE A 35 16.17 1.65 -12.53
CA PHE A 35 14.98 2.49 -12.62
C PHE A 35 15.33 3.88 -12.11
N SER A 36 14.80 4.89 -12.74
CA SER A 36 14.91 6.25 -12.22
C SER A 36 13.73 6.51 -11.31
N GLU A 37 13.77 7.60 -10.57
CA GLU A 37 12.67 7.96 -9.68
C GLU A 37 11.33 8.10 -10.41
N ASP A 38 11.39 8.36 -11.70
CA ASP A 38 10.21 8.52 -12.53
C ASP A 38 9.83 7.24 -13.28
N GLU A 39 10.65 6.21 -13.18
CA GLU A 39 10.39 4.95 -13.86
C GLU A 39 10.01 3.86 -12.87
N LEU A 40 8.82 3.36 -13.01
CA LEU A 40 8.35 2.24 -12.19
C LEU A 40 8.38 0.97 -13.00
N PRO A 41 8.54 -0.18 -12.34
CA PRO A 41 8.50 -1.45 -13.06
C PRO A 41 7.15 -1.69 -13.73
N ASP A 42 7.17 -2.46 -14.79
CA ASP A 42 5.96 -2.80 -15.54
C ASP A 42 4.92 -3.44 -14.61
N GLY A 43 3.69 -3.04 -14.78
CA GLY A 43 2.59 -3.58 -13.98
C GLY A 43 2.45 -3.00 -12.58
N MET A 44 3.33 -2.07 -12.19
CA MET A 44 3.19 -1.42 -10.89
C MET A 44 1.96 -0.53 -10.88
N PRO A 45 1.03 -0.72 -9.95
CA PRO A 45 -0.10 0.19 -9.83
C PRO A 45 0.38 1.57 -9.39
N THR A 46 -0.24 2.62 -9.90
CA THR A 46 0.13 3.99 -9.60
C THR A 46 -1.10 4.85 -9.38
N GLY A 47 -0.92 6.02 -8.81
CA GLY A 47 -1.98 6.99 -8.64
C GLY A 47 -3.19 6.42 -7.91
N GLN A 48 -4.35 6.61 -8.50
CA GLN A 48 -5.62 6.18 -7.91
C GLN A 48 -5.70 4.65 -7.78
N ASP A 49 -5.14 3.92 -8.73
CA ASP A 49 -5.14 2.46 -8.68
C ASP A 49 -4.35 1.94 -7.47
N LEU A 50 -3.16 2.50 -7.24
CA LEU A 50 -2.37 2.14 -6.07
C LEU A 50 -3.10 2.49 -4.78
N ARG A 51 -3.69 3.68 -4.73
CA ARG A 51 -4.43 4.15 -3.56
C ARG A 51 -5.59 3.23 -3.22
N GLU A 52 -6.39 2.85 -4.20
CA GLU A 52 -7.52 1.95 -3.97
C GLU A 52 -7.10 0.58 -3.45
N LEU A 53 -6.04 0.03 -4.00
CA LEU A 53 -5.52 -1.26 -3.52
C LEU A 53 -5.06 -1.17 -2.08
N VAL A 54 -4.28 -0.15 -1.75
CA VAL A 54 -3.73 0.01 -0.40
C VAL A 54 -4.84 0.31 0.60
N GLU A 55 -5.74 1.24 0.28
CA GLU A 55 -6.83 1.59 1.17
C GLU A 55 -7.78 0.41 1.42
N THR A 56 -8.10 -0.34 0.38
CA THR A 56 -9.00 -1.49 0.52
C THR A 56 -8.35 -2.59 1.36
N ALA A 57 -7.07 -2.88 1.12
CA ALA A 57 -6.35 -3.87 1.90
C ALA A 57 -6.24 -3.46 3.38
N ALA A 58 -5.89 -2.22 3.66
CA ALA A 58 -5.80 -1.74 5.04
C ALA A 58 -7.18 -1.73 5.72
N ALA A 59 -8.21 -1.32 5.00
CA ALA A 59 -9.57 -1.27 5.54
C ALA A 59 -10.11 -2.66 5.91
N SER A 60 -9.61 -3.72 5.29
CA SER A 60 -10.02 -5.08 5.63
C SER A 60 -9.69 -5.45 7.07
N ALA A 61 -8.75 -4.75 7.69
CA ALA A 61 -8.42 -4.90 9.10
C ALA A 61 -8.85 -3.69 9.93
N GLY A 62 -9.69 -2.82 9.39
CA GLY A 62 -10.20 -1.65 10.09
C GLY A 62 -9.26 -0.45 10.10
N VAL A 63 -8.18 -0.47 9.32
CA VAL A 63 -7.23 0.62 9.26
C VAL A 63 -7.61 1.56 8.11
N THR A 64 -7.93 2.80 8.45
CA THR A 64 -8.39 3.79 7.47
C THR A 64 -7.51 5.03 7.41
N ASP A 65 -6.50 5.12 8.26
CA ASP A 65 -5.57 6.25 8.28
C ASP A 65 -4.16 5.75 8.59
N GLY A 66 -3.19 6.58 8.39
CA GLY A 66 -1.80 6.29 8.69
C GLY A 66 -0.89 6.46 7.48
N HIS A 67 0.36 6.12 7.68
CA HIS A 67 1.40 6.19 6.66
C HIS A 67 1.93 4.80 6.35
N VAL A 68 2.16 4.53 5.06
CA VAL A 68 2.78 3.29 4.61
C VAL A 68 3.81 3.64 3.55
N ALA A 69 4.96 2.99 3.63
CA ALA A 69 6.01 3.14 2.62
C ALA A 69 6.08 1.86 1.79
N ILE A 70 6.19 2.04 0.48
CA ILE A 70 6.39 0.94 -0.46
C ILE A 70 7.69 1.24 -1.20
N THR A 71 8.64 0.34 -1.13
CA THR A 71 9.95 0.53 -1.73
C THR A 71 10.23 -0.56 -2.75
N ILE A 72 10.67 -0.15 -3.94
CA ILE A 72 11.10 -1.07 -4.99
C ILE A 72 12.59 -1.31 -4.81
N LEU A 73 12.98 -2.57 -4.63
CA LEU A 73 14.37 -2.95 -4.38
C LEU A 73 14.90 -3.87 -5.45
N GLU A 74 16.22 -3.83 -5.65
CA GLU A 74 16.92 -4.79 -6.52
C GLU A 74 17.08 -6.13 -5.80
N PRO A 75 17.34 -7.24 -6.51
CA PRO A 75 17.45 -8.56 -5.89
C PRO A 75 18.50 -8.66 -4.78
N GLY A 76 19.65 -8.02 -4.94
CA GLY A 76 20.69 -8.04 -3.91
C GLY A 76 20.27 -7.38 -2.61
N ALA A 77 19.54 -6.28 -2.70
CA ALA A 77 19.05 -5.55 -1.52
C ALA A 77 17.99 -6.35 -0.77
N ILE A 78 17.02 -6.92 -1.48
CA ILE A 78 15.97 -7.70 -0.82
C ILE A 78 16.49 -9.02 -0.28
N HIS A 79 17.51 -9.59 -0.93
CA HIS A 79 18.22 -10.78 -0.44
C HIS A 79 18.83 -10.49 0.94
N ALA A 80 19.51 -9.36 1.07
CA ALA A 80 20.13 -8.97 2.34
C ALA A 80 19.09 -8.82 3.45
N LEU A 81 17.97 -8.18 3.15
CA LEU A 81 16.87 -8.02 4.11
C LEU A 81 16.24 -9.36 4.50
N ASN A 82 16.07 -10.25 3.53
CA ASN A 82 15.49 -11.56 3.78
C ASN A 82 16.40 -12.40 4.70
N LEU A 83 17.70 -12.33 4.48
CA LEU A 83 18.68 -13.01 5.33
C LEU A 83 18.66 -12.42 6.74
N GLU A 84 18.71 -11.09 6.85
CA GLU A 84 18.78 -10.41 8.15
C GLU A 84 17.51 -10.60 8.98
N HIS A 85 16.34 -10.49 8.37
CA HIS A 85 15.08 -10.49 9.12
C HIS A 85 14.35 -11.82 9.17
N ARG A 86 14.59 -12.71 8.22
CA ARG A 86 13.92 -14.02 8.15
C ARG A 86 14.86 -15.21 8.15
N GLY A 87 16.18 -14.97 8.14
CA GLY A 87 17.17 -16.03 8.11
C GLY A 87 17.23 -16.79 6.80
N LYS A 88 16.65 -16.25 5.74
CA LYS A 88 16.63 -16.92 4.44
C LYS A 88 17.66 -16.30 3.51
N ASP A 89 18.66 -17.09 3.12
CA ASP A 89 19.76 -16.64 2.29
C ASP A 89 19.38 -16.72 0.81
N LYS A 90 18.41 -15.92 0.42
CA LYS A 90 17.94 -15.84 -0.96
C LYS A 90 17.08 -14.59 -1.16
N PRO A 91 16.98 -14.06 -2.38
CA PRO A 91 16.03 -12.98 -2.64
C PRO A 91 14.59 -13.52 -2.56
N THR A 92 13.65 -12.61 -2.47
CA THR A 92 12.23 -12.92 -2.46
C THR A 92 11.47 -11.86 -3.24
N ASP A 93 10.17 -12.04 -3.40
CA ASP A 93 9.32 -11.10 -4.12
C ASP A 93 8.91 -9.89 -3.26
N VAL A 94 8.45 -10.12 -2.05
CA VAL A 94 7.93 -9.07 -1.19
C VAL A 94 8.24 -9.37 0.27
N LEU A 95 8.59 -8.32 1.03
CA LEU A 95 8.74 -8.39 2.48
C LEU A 95 7.94 -7.26 3.11
N SER A 96 7.36 -7.53 4.26
CA SER A 96 6.58 -6.56 5.02
C SER A 96 7.16 -6.39 6.41
N PHE A 97 7.32 -5.13 6.82
CA PHE A 97 7.87 -4.79 8.13
C PHE A 97 6.84 -3.94 8.88
N PRO A 98 5.94 -4.55 9.67
CA PRO A 98 4.94 -3.80 10.42
C PRO A 98 5.62 -2.92 11.48
N ILE A 99 5.07 -1.72 11.69
CA ILE A 99 5.47 -0.83 12.78
C ILE A 99 4.33 -0.78 13.78
N ASP A 100 3.29 -0.02 13.48
CA ASP A 100 2.10 0.01 14.33
C ASP A 100 1.04 -1.00 13.87
N GLY A 101 1.05 -1.36 12.60
CA GLY A 101 0.08 -2.28 12.03
C GLY A 101 -1.35 -1.80 12.24
N ALA A 102 -2.21 -2.71 12.68
CA ALA A 102 -3.60 -2.44 12.98
C ALA A 102 -3.87 -2.25 14.47
N GLY A 103 -2.84 -2.33 15.31
CA GLY A 103 -3.00 -2.19 16.75
C GLY A 103 -3.37 -0.77 17.19
N PRO A 104 -3.70 -0.59 18.47
CA PRO A 104 -4.02 0.73 18.98
C PRO A 104 -2.79 1.64 18.95
N VAL A 105 -2.99 2.90 18.58
CA VAL A 105 -1.91 3.88 18.54
C VAL A 105 -2.36 5.17 19.23
N ALA A 106 -1.39 5.85 19.85
CA ALA A 106 -1.65 7.12 20.49
C ALA A 106 -1.04 8.23 19.65
N GLY A 107 -1.58 8.51 18.51
CA GLY A 107 -1.05 9.53 17.61
C GLY A 107 -1.12 9.07 16.17
N PRO A 108 -0.37 9.70 15.26
CA PRO A 108 -0.35 9.28 13.86
C PRO A 108 0.13 7.83 13.73
N ARG A 109 -0.55 7.08 12.92
CA ARG A 109 -0.22 5.66 12.70
C ARG A 109 0.88 5.52 11.65
N GLU A 110 1.93 4.80 12.01
CA GLU A 110 2.93 4.36 11.05
C GLU A 110 2.66 2.88 10.78
N ILE A 111 2.00 2.58 9.68
CA ILE A 111 1.55 1.20 9.41
C ILE A 111 2.75 0.28 9.21
N GLY A 112 3.71 0.69 8.42
CA GLY A 112 4.93 -0.06 8.20
C GLY A 112 5.47 0.09 6.78
N ASP A 113 6.39 -0.81 6.44
CA ASP A 113 7.08 -0.78 5.16
C ASP A 113 6.84 -2.06 4.38
N VAL A 114 6.60 -1.93 3.09
CA VAL A 114 6.54 -3.05 2.15
C VAL A 114 7.68 -2.86 1.17
N VAL A 115 8.50 -3.89 0.98
CA VAL A 115 9.57 -3.85 -0.03
C VAL A 115 9.28 -4.91 -1.08
N ILE A 116 9.41 -4.55 -2.34
CA ILE A 116 9.05 -5.41 -3.48
C ILE A 116 10.22 -5.48 -4.45
N CYS A 117 10.55 -6.70 -4.87
CA CYS A 117 11.57 -6.93 -5.90
C CYS A 117 10.88 -7.34 -7.19
N PRO A 118 10.86 -6.48 -8.21
CA PRO A 118 10.13 -6.77 -9.47
C PRO A 118 10.62 -8.03 -10.17
N GLU A 119 11.92 -8.31 -10.13
CA GLU A 119 12.50 -9.46 -10.81
C GLU A 119 12.01 -10.79 -10.26
N HIS A 120 11.54 -10.80 -9.02
CA HIS A 120 11.01 -11.99 -8.37
C HIS A 120 9.49 -11.94 -8.18
N THR A 121 8.83 -10.98 -8.79
CA THR A 121 7.39 -10.76 -8.61
C THR A 121 6.64 -11.04 -9.90
N VAL A 122 5.62 -11.88 -9.83
CA VAL A 122 4.79 -12.20 -10.99
C VAL A 122 3.75 -11.09 -11.21
N SER A 123 3.13 -10.60 -10.16
CA SER A 123 2.15 -9.53 -10.25
C SER A 123 2.46 -8.47 -9.20
N MET A 124 2.78 -7.26 -9.66
CA MET A 124 3.05 -6.14 -8.76
C MET A 124 1.81 -5.75 -7.96
N ARG A 125 0.63 -5.83 -8.57
CA ARG A 125 -0.64 -5.56 -7.88
C ARG A 125 -0.85 -6.53 -6.73
N GLU A 126 -0.63 -7.81 -6.99
CA GLU A 126 -0.75 -8.83 -5.96
C GLU A 126 0.27 -8.63 -4.85
N ALA A 127 1.50 -8.28 -5.19
CA ALA A 127 2.55 -8.02 -4.20
C ALA A 127 2.19 -6.84 -3.29
N VAL A 128 1.63 -5.78 -3.84
CA VAL A 128 1.19 -4.63 -3.04
C VAL A 128 0.11 -5.06 -2.05
N VAL A 129 -0.95 -5.70 -2.51
CA VAL A 129 -2.04 -6.15 -1.64
C VAL A 129 -1.53 -7.11 -0.57
N HIS A 130 -0.74 -8.09 -0.98
CA HIS A 130 -0.15 -9.08 -0.08
C HIS A 130 0.68 -8.43 1.02
N GLY A 131 1.54 -7.49 0.63
CA GLY A 131 2.37 -6.76 1.58
C GLY A 131 1.55 -5.95 2.59
N ILE A 132 0.53 -5.23 2.12
CA ILE A 132 -0.31 -4.44 3.01
C ILE A 132 -1.09 -5.34 3.97
N LEU A 133 -1.62 -6.47 3.49
CA LEU A 133 -2.34 -7.40 4.36
C LEU A 133 -1.45 -7.92 5.49
N HIS A 134 -0.20 -8.24 5.18
CA HIS A 134 0.76 -8.62 6.23
C HIS A 134 0.99 -7.48 7.23
N LEU A 135 1.11 -6.24 6.76
CA LEU A 135 1.31 -5.10 7.66
C LEU A 135 0.19 -4.95 8.67
N VAL A 136 -1.04 -5.22 8.25
CA VAL A 136 -2.21 -5.05 9.13
C VAL A 136 -2.59 -6.33 9.87
N GLY A 137 -1.73 -7.33 9.87
CA GLY A 137 -1.85 -8.47 10.77
C GLY A 137 -2.30 -9.79 10.17
N PHE A 138 -2.54 -9.86 8.87
CA PHE A 138 -2.85 -11.13 8.25
C PHE A 138 -1.58 -11.97 8.10
N ASP A 139 -1.67 -13.26 8.29
CA ASP A 139 -0.54 -14.17 8.13
C ASP A 139 -1.02 -15.48 7.51
N HIS A 140 -0.74 -15.65 6.22
CA HIS A 140 -1.17 -16.83 5.49
C HIS A 140 -0.46 -18.11 5.91
N GLU A 141 0.63 -18.01 6.66
CA GLU A 141 1.35 -19.19 7.17
C GLU A 141 0.69 -19.77 8.43
N THR A 142 -0.11 -18.97 9.13
CA THR A 142 -0.74 -19.39 10.38
C THR A 142 -2.26 -19.40 10.32
N ASP A 143 -2.88 -18.81 9.29
CA ASP A 143 -4.34 -18.78 9.18
C ASP A 143 -4.85 -20.01 8.41
N THR A 144 -6.15 -20.10 8.22
CA THR A 144 -6.77 -21.21 7.50
C THR A 144 -7.20 -20.77 6.09
N GLY A 145 -6.50 -19.83 5.50
CA GLY A 145 -6.74 -19.36 4.14
C GLY A 145 -7.42 -18.00 4.06
N GLU A 146 -7.64 -17.33 5.18
CA GLU A 146 -8.33 -16.05 5.22
C GLU A 146 -7.58 -14.96 4.45
N MET A 147 -6.27 -14.88 4.63
CA MET A 147 -5.47 -13.86 3.96
C MET A 147 -5.53 -13.98 2.45
N LEU A 148 -5.32 -15.17 1.92
CA LEU A 148 -5.34 -15.37 0.47
C LEU A 148 -6.74 -15.19 -0.11
N ALA A 149 -7.78 -15.50 0.66
CA ALA A 149 -9.16 -15.27 0.24
C ALA A 149 -9.45 -13.76 0.15
N VAL A 150 -9.03 -12.99 1.14
CA VAL A 150 -9.19 -11.53 1.14
C VAL A 150 -8.39 -10.92 0.00
N GLN A 151 -7.16 -11.35 -0.20
CA GLN A 151 -6.31 -10.89 -1.30
C GLN A 151 -6.98 -11.11 -2.65
N GLY A 152 -7.45 -12.32 -2.91
CA GLY A 152 -8.13 -12.64 -4.16
C GLY A 152 -9.40 -11.83 -4.37
N GLN A 153 -10.15 -11.58 -3.30
CA GLN A 153 -11.36 -10.79 -3.36
C GLN A 153 -11.06 -9.33 -3.70
N ILE A 154 -10.07 -8.74 -3.07
CA ILE A 154 -9.64 -7.36 -3.36
C ILE A 154 -9.23 -7.21 -4.81
N LEU A 155 -8.41 -8.14 -5.29
CA LEU A 155 -7.94 -8.10 -6.67
C LEU A 155 -9.08 -8.30 -7.68
N SER A 156 -10.11 -9.03 -7.32
CA SER A 156 -11.27 -9.21 -8.19
C SER A 156 -12.18 -7.97 -8.19
N TRP A 157 -12.26 -7.26 -7.08
CA TRP A 157 -13.06 -6.04 -7.00
C TRP A 157 -12.37 -4.85 -7.69
N LEU A 158 -11.05 -4.84 -7.69
CA LEU A 158 -10.24 -3.76 -8.23
C LEU A 158 -9.35 -4.27 -9.34
N PRO A 159 -9.94 -4.65 -10.49
CA PRO A 159 -9.12 -5.15 -11.60
C PRO A 159 -8.20 -4.06 -12.12
N ALA A 160 -7.10 -4.46 -12.73
CA ALA A 160 -6.17 -3.52 -13.32
C ALA A 160 -6.93 -2.60 -14.28
N SER A 161 -6.75 -1.29 -14.09
CA SER A 161 -7.35 -0.38 -15.01
C SER A 161 -6.77 -0.68 -16.37
N ALA A 162 -7.62 -0.76 -17.37
CA ALA A 162 -7.19 -0.90 -18.71
C ALA A 162 -6.45 0.37 -19.04
N GLY A 163 -5.20 0.37 -18.84
CA GLY A 163 -4.36 1.40 -19.33
C GLY A 163 -4.55 1.52 -20.81
N PRO A 164 -3.98 2.52 -21.44
CA PRO A 164 -4.07 2.63 -22.87
C PRO A 164 -3.53 1.38 -23.43
N THR A 165 -4.38 0.52 -23.72
CA THR A 165 -4.00 -0.69 -24.25
C THR A 165 -3.84 -0.52 -25.60
N ALA A 166 -2.93 0.15 -25.76
CA ALA A 166 -2.54 0.10 -26.94
C ALA A 166 -2.40 -1.19 -27.30
N GLY A 167 -2.65 -1.65 -27.91
CA GLY A 167 -2.22 -2.81 -28.21
C GLY A 167 -3.01 -3.85 -28.36
N THR A 168 -4.06 -3.74 -28.09
CA THR A 168 -4.79 -4.72 -28.48
C THR A 168 -5.13 -4.59 -29.76
N ALA A 169 -4.30 -4.71 -30.47
CA ALA A 169 -4.62 -5.05 -31.69
C ALA A 169 -5.02 -6.33 -31.62
N ALA A 170 -5.96 -6.60 -31.47
CA ALA A 170 -6.28 -7.93 -31.73
C ALA A 170 -6.79 -8.08 -33.02
#